data_9c510840acb87831a8c6f99a511fb9ec
#
_entry.id   9c510840acb87831a8c6f99a511fb9ec
#
_cell.length_a   1.000
_cell.length_b   1.000
_cell.length_c   1.000
_cell.angle_alpha   90.00
_cell.angle_beta   90.00
_cell.angle_gamma   90.00
#
_symmetry.space_group_name_H-M   'P 1'
#
loop_
_entity.id
_entity.type
_entity.pdbx_description
1 polymer ?
#
loop_
_entity_poly.entity_id
_entity_poly.type
_entity_poly.pdbx_seq_one_letter_code
_entity_poly.pdbx_strand_id
1 'polypeptide(L)'
;LAARVVRARGYLASDGYAELWINGKKAGENLLEPANADHAKRVYYNTYDVTPLLTAGDNAVGVMLGRGWSPHARFLLQGLAWLECVRFCSRFSDWVFSISPVLSATIYSGEVYNANYECPEWNLPGCAFEKNVPKRRWTLFCDSLPRRPEDNPEQFAEFGRACFDVMELPAPGGVLCSQMMEPIREMRQFKPVSMTRLPDGKYVFDFGQNFAGVIRIRLRGEPYT
;
A
#
# COMPACT_ATOMS: atom_id res chain seq x y z
N LEU A 1 -16.67 -3.27 16.61
CA LEU A 1 -17.91 -3.97 16.27
C LEU A 1 -18.44 -4.70 17.50
N ALA A 2 -19.76 -4.56 17.82
CA ALA A 2 -20.33 -5.18 19.01
C ALA A 2 -20.55 -6.70 18.84
N ALA A 3 -20.72 -7.18 17.60
CA ALA A 3 -20.95 -8.57 17.28
C ALA A 3 -20.22 -8.99 15.99
N ARG A 4 -20.24 -10.30 15.72
CA ARG A 4 -19.71 -10.84 14.46
C ARG A 4 -20.55 -10.36 13.28
N VAL A 5 -19.88 -9.77 12.30
CA VAL A 5 -20.51 -9.27 11.07
C VAL A 5 -20.93 -10.46 10.20
N VAL A 6 -22.16 -10.43 9.69
CA VAL A 6 -22.68 -11.44 8.77
C VAL A 6 -22.20 -11.20 7.34
N ARG A 7 -22.17 -9.93 6.93
CA ARG A 7 -21.73 -9.53 5.60
C ARG A 7 -21.17 -8.11 5.66
N ALA A 8 -20.02 -7.90 5.01
CA ALA A 8 -19.45 -6.57 4.88
C ALA A 8 -18.77 -6.39 3.52
N ARG A 9 -18.81 -5.16 3.02
CA ARG A 9 -18.11 -4.75 1.81
C ARG A 9 -17.29 -3.49 2.07
N GLY A 10 -16.09 -3.45 1.49
CA GLY A 10 -15.25 -2.28 1.38
C GLY A 10 -15.20 -1.80 -0.06
N TYR A 11 -15.28 -0.49 -0.26
CA TYR A 11 -15.16 0.17 -1.55
C TYR A 11 -13.97 1.12 -1.49
N LEU A 12 -12.93 0.84 -2.24
CA LEU A 12 -11.70 1.62 -2.26
C LEU A 12 -11.48 2.24 -3.63
N ALA A 13 -11.39 3.55 -3.68
CA ALA A 13 -10.98 4.31 -4.85
C ALA A 13 -9.62 4.96 -4.57
N SER A 14 -8.79 5.05 -5.61
CA SER A 14 -7.51 5.75 -5.56
C SER A 14 -7.17 6.31 -6.95
N ASP A 15 -6.38 7.35 -7.01
CA ASP A 15 -5.83 7.84 -8.29
C ASP A 15 -4.41 7.33 -8.55
N GLY A 16 -3.77 6.67 -7.59
CA GLY A 16 -2.62 5.81 -7.76
C GLY A 16 -2.99 4.36 -7.49
N TYR A 17 -2.03 3.54 -7.10
CA TYR A 17 -2.29 2.18 -6.62
C TYR A 17 -2.63 2.20 -5.13
N ALA A 18 -3.54 1.33 -4.74
CA ALA A 18 -3.95 1.18 -3.35
C ALA A 18 -4.22 -0.29 -3.01
N GLU A 19 -3.78 -0.71 -1.84
CA GLU A 19 -4.10 -2.00 -1.26
C GLU A 19 -4.83 -1.82 0.06
N LEU A 20 -5.99 -2.47 0.20
CA LEU A 20 -6.75 -2.48 1.45
C LEU A 20 -6.31 -3.65 2.33
N TRP A 21 -6.03 -3.35 3.59
CA TRP A 21 -5.65 -4.31 4.60
C TRP A 21 -6.57 -4.20 5.81
N ILE A 22 -6.98 -5.32 6.36
CA ILE A 22 -7.81 -5.37 7.56
C ILE A 22 -7.26 -6.46 8.49
N ASN A 23 -6.96 -6.08 9.73
CA ASN A 23 -6.48 -6.99 10.76
C ASN A 23 -5.27 -7.85 10.30
N GLY A 24 -4.31 -7.22 9.64
CA GLY A 24 -3.10 -7.89 9.15
C GLY A 24 -3.24 -8.64 7.84
N LYS A 25 -4.43 -8.63 7.21
CA LYS A 25 -4.69 -9.38 5.98
C LYS A 25 -5.10 -8.46 4.84
N LYS A 26 -4.53 -8.69 3.65
CA LYS A 26 -4.91 -7.98 2.43
C LYS A 26 -6.33 -8.36 2.02
N ALA A 27 -7.12 -7.38 1.64
CA ALA A 27 -8.44 -7.59 1.07
C ALA A 27 -8.31 -7.90 -0.44
N GLY A 28 -8.70 -9.12 -0.81
CA GLY A 28 -8.60 -9.59 -2.19
C GLY A 28 -7.18 -10.00 -2.62
N GLU A 29 -7.07 -10.52 -3.84
CA GLU A 29 -5.85 -11.06 -4.42
C GLU A 29 -5.32 -10.25 -5.61
N ASN A 30 -6.01 -9.15 -5.92
CA ASN A 30 -5.69 -8.33 -7.08
C ASN A 30 -4.40 -7.54 -6.87
N LEU A 31 -3.73 -7.24 -7.97
CA LEU A 31 -2.48 -6.48 -8.03
C LEU A 31 -2.70 -5.21 -8.83
N LEU A 32 -1.91 -4.17 -8.53
CA LEU A 32 -1.87 -2.91 -9.30
C LEU A 32 -3.25 -2.27 -9.47
N GLU A 33 -4.04 -2.22 -8.40
CA GLU A 33 -5.39 -1.64 -8.39
C GLU A 33 -5.41 -0.20 -7.82
N PRO A 34 -6.40 0.60 -8.24
CA PRO A 34 -7.32 0.38 -9.33
C PRO A 34 -6.64 0.50 -10.71
N ALA A 35 -7.35 0.05 -11.77
CA ALA A 35 -6.88 0.26 -13.14
C ALA A 35 -6.72 1.75 -13.45
N ASN A 36 -5.74 2.09 -14.28
CA ASN A 36 -5.48 3.47 -14.67
C ASN A 36 -6.67 4.08 -15.45
N ALA A 37 -6.93 5.35 -15.19
CA ALA A 37 -7.98 6.12 -15.85
C ALA A 37 -7.58 7.59 -16.02
N ASP A 38 -8.28 8.30 -16.89
CA ASP A 38 -8.27 9.76 -16.90
C ASP A 38 -9.11 10.27 -15.73
N HIS A 39 -8.44 10.60 -14.62
CA HIS A 39 -9.09 10.96 -13.37
C HIS A 39 -9.89 12.28 -13.44
N ALA A 40 -9.72 13.08 -14.49
CA ALA A 40 -10.59 14.20 -14.74
C ALA A 40 -11.98 13.78 -15.27
N LYS A 41 -12.09 12.55 -15.84
CA LYS A 41 -13.34 12.01 -16.37
C LYS A 41 -13.95 10.95 -15.49
N ARG A 42 -13.13 10.05 -14.94
CA ARG A 42 -13.60 8.95 -14.07
C ARG A 42 -12.54 8.52 -13.09
N VAL A 43 -13.00 8.10 -11.91
CA VAL A 43 -12.17 7.50 -10.87
C VAL A 43 -12.74 6.12 -10.58
N TYR A 44 -11.91 5.09 -10.74
CA TYR A 44 -12.34 3.73 -10.46
C TYR A 44 -12.31 3.41 -8.98
N TYR A 45 -13.32 2.68 -8.51
CA TYR A 45 -13.27 2.01 -7.22
C TYR A 45 -13.39 0.50 -7.38
N ASN A 46 -12.77 -0.21 -6.47
CA ASN A 46 -12.87 -1.65 -6.33
C ASN A 46 -13.73 -2.02 -5.14
N THR A 47 -14.41 -3.15 -5.26
CA THR A 47 -15.29 -3.67 -4.21
C THR A 47 -14.70 -4.95 -3.66
N TYR A 48 -14.54 -4.99 -2.34
CA TYR A 48 -14.00 -6.15 -1.63
C TYR A 48 -15.04 -6.76 -0.70
N ASP A 49 -15.14 -8.09 -0.66
CA ASP A 49 -15.80 -8.78 0.44
C ASP A 49 -14.82 -8.81 1.64
N VAL A 50 -15.10 -7.98 2.62
CA VAL A 50 -14.28 -7.86 3.83
C VAL A 50 -14.85 -8.61 5.02
N THR A 51 -15.96 -9.36 4.81
CA THR A 51 -16.61 -10.15 5.84
C THR A 51 -15.64 -11.06 6.59
N PRO A 52 -14.80 -11.87 5.91
CA PRO A 52 -13.89 -12.80 6.58
C PRO A 52 -12.71 -12.13 7.30
N LEU A 53 -12.52 -10.84 7.08
CA LEU A 53 -11.41 -10.07 7.66
C LEU A 53 -11.80 -9.34 8.95
N LEU A 54 -13.11 -9.17 9.18
CA LEU A 54 -13.63 -8.45 10.34
C LEU A 54 -13.85 -9.38 11.53
N THR A 55 -13.54 -8.87 12.71
CA THR A 55 -13.76 -9.56 13.99
C THR A 55 -14.68 -8.75 14.89
N ALA A 56 -15.30 -9.39 15.89
CA ALA A 56 -15.93 -8.65 16.98
C ALA A 56 -14.88 -7.88 17.76
N GLY A 57 -15.24 -6.71 18.29
CA GLY A 57 -14.33 -5.80 18.96
C GLY A 57 -13.64 -4.83 18.00
N ASP A 58 -12.40 -4.48 18.33
CA ASP A 58 -11.61 -3.52 17.56
C ASP A 58 -11.09 -4.17 16.27
N ASN A 59 -11.07 -3.38 15.21
CA ASN A 59 -10.55 -3.77 13.92
C ASN A 59 -9.62 -2.67 13.41
N ALA A 60 -8.47 -3.06 12.90
CA ALA A 60 -7.55 -2.16 12.22
C ALA A 60 -7.81 -2.18 10.72
N VAL A 61 -7.88 -0.99 10.13
CA VAL A 61 -8.01 -0.81 8.68
C VAL A 61 -6.81 -0.01 8.20
N GLY A 62 -6.06 -0.56 7.26
CA GLY A 62 -4.91 0.07 6.66
C GLY A 62 -5.03 0.17 5.15
N VAL A 63 -4.48 1.23 4.57
CA VAL A 63 -4.39 1.40 3.12
C VAL A 63 -2.94 1.67 2.77
N MET A 64 -2.34 0.79 1.98
CA MET A 64 -1.01 1.02 1.41
C MET A 64 -1.19 1.73 0.07
N LEU A 65 -0.49 2.85 -0.13
CA LEU A 65 -0.60 3.67 -1.31
C LEU A 65 0.68 3.67 -2.13
N GLY A 66 0.54 3.51 -3.43
CA GLY A 66 1.60 3.69 -4.41
C GLY A 66 1.18 4.73 -5.47
N ARG A 67 2.13 5.48 -6.00
CA ARG A 67 1.80 6.50 -7.01
C ARG A 67 1.30 5.89 -8.32
N GLY A 68 1.86 4.76 -8.74
CA GLY A 68 1.48 4.18 -10.03
C GLY A 68 1.67 5.17 -11.18
N TRP A 69 0.57 5.59 -11.79
CA TRP A 69 0.52 6.58 -12.87
C TRP A 69 0.26 8.01 -12.38
N SER A 70 -0.18 8.18 -11.12
CA SER A 70 -0.59 9.47 -10.58
C SER A 70 0.57 10.25 -9.97
N PRO A 71 0.58 11.58 -10.06
CA PRO A 71 1.49 12.40 -9.28
C PRO A 71 1.16 12.39 -7.78
N HIS A 72 -0.04 11.95 -7.41
CA HIS A 72 -0.53 11.93 -6.03
C HIS A 72 -0.84 10.49 -5.57
N ALA A 73 -0.65 10.24 -4.27
CA ALA A 73 -1.12 9.04 -3.61
C ALA A 73 -2.26 9.42 -2.68
N ARG A 74 -3.50 9.24 -3.12
CA ARG A 74 -4.72 9.55 -2.36
C ARG A 74 -5.76 8.47 -2.54
N PHE A 75 -6.66 8.36 -1.57
CA PHE A 75 -7.72 7.36 -1.59
C PHE A 75 -9.02 7.88 -0.99
N LEU A 76 -10.10 7.19 -1.33
CA LEU A 76 -11.41 7.27 -0.69
C LEU A 76 -11.82 5.84 -0.32
N LEU A 77 -12.11 5.60 0.95
CA LEU A 77 -12.60 4.32 1.44
C LEU A 77 -14.00 4.48 2.03
N GLN A 78 -14.90 3.61 1.62
CA GLN A 78 -16.21 3.45 2.21
C GLN A 78 -16.44 1.99 2.58
N GLY A 79 -16.97 1.75 3.76
CA GLY A 79 -17.34 0.41 4.22
C GLY A 79 -18.82 0.34 4.58
N LEU A 80 -19.40 -0.84 4.38
CA LEU A 80 -20.77 -1.17 4.76
C LEU A 80 -20.79 -2.56 5.37
N ALA A 81 -21.23 -2.66 6.63
CA ALA A 81 -21.42 -3.92 7.33
C ALA A 81 -22.88 -4.16 7.66
N TRP A 82 -23.40 -5.35 7.34
CA TRP A 82 -24.76 -5.79 7.66
C TRP A 82 -24.72 -6.61 8.95
N LEU A 83 -25.36 -6.18 9.90
CA LEU A 83 -25.99 -6.65 11.12
C LEU A 83 -26.40 -5.48 12.01
N GLU A 84 -25.59 -4.41 12.01
CA GLU A 84 -25.81 -3.19 12.81
C GLU A 84 -25.95 -1.95 11.93
N CYS A 85 -26.07 -2.12 10.60
CA CYS A 85 -26.07 -1.00 9.63
C CYS A 85 -24.90 -0.05 9.82
N VAL A 86 -23.74 -0.56 10.22
CA VAL A 86 -22.53 0.27 10.40
C VAL A 86 -22.05 0.70 9.03
N ARG A 87 -22.02 2.00 8.82
CA ARG A 87 -21.40 2.64 7.66
C ARG A 87 -20.09 3.27 8.12
N PHE A 88 -19.06 3.06 7.36
CA PHE A 88 -17.76 3.65 7.55
C PHE A 88 -17.40 4.44 6.30
N CYS A 89 -16.95 5.67 6.47
CA CYS A 89 -16.35 6.48 5.42
C CYS A 89 -15.02 6.99 5.91
N SER A 90 -14.01 7.02 5.06
CA SER A 90 -12.73 7.63 5.39
C SER A 90 -12.92 9.13 5.58
N ARG A 91 -12.76 9.59 6.82
CA ARG A 91 -12.64 11.01 7.15
C ARG A 91 -11.18 11.27 7.48
N PHE A 92 -10.64 12.38 7.04
CA PHE A 92 -9.23 12.69 7.27
C PHE A 92 -8.85 12.68 8.76
N SER A 93 -9.80 13.04 9.67
CA SER A 93 -9.60 13.01 11.12
C SER A 93 -9.41 11.62 11.72
N ASP A 94 -9.83 10.57 11.03
CA ASP A 94 -9.86 9.21 11.53
C ASP A 94 -8.61 8.41 11.13
N TRP A 95 -7.73 9.03 10.32
CA TRP A 95 -6.56 8.42 9.75
C TRP A 95 -5.28 9.08 10.21
N VAL A 96 -4.26 8.26 10.32
CA VAL A 96 -2.88 8.68 10.41
C VAL A 96 -2.11 8.02 9.28
N PHE A 97 -1.02 8.60 8.82
CA PHE A 97 -0.17 7.93 7.86
C PHE A 97 1.27 7.85 8.39
N SER A 98 1.98 6.86 7.92
CA SER A 98 3.39 6.65 8.18
C SER A 98 4.13 6.41 6.87
N ILE A 99 5.44 6.58 6.91
CA ILE A 99 6.29 6.21 5.79
C ILE A 99 6.29 4.68 5.69
N SER A 100 6.06 4.19 4.50
CA SER A 100 6.11 2.77 4.19
C SER A 100 7.54 2.33 3.85
N PRO A 101 7.90 1.05 3.96
CA PRO A 101 9.15 0.54 3.43
C PRO A 101 9.28 0.72 1.92
N VAL A 102 8.17 0.91 1.20
CA VAL A 102 8.16 1.28 -0.21
C VAL A 102 8.30 2.79 -0.33
N LEU A 103 9.51 3.28 -0.58
CA LEU A 103 9.82 4.71 -0.66
C LEU A 103 9.39 5.34 -1.98
N SER A 104 9.36 4.55 -3.04
CA SER A 104 8.90 4.96 -4.36
C SER A 104 8.29 3.78 -5.08
N ALA A 105 7.12 3.97 -5.68
CA ALA A 105 6.47 2.98 -6.51
C ALA A 105 5.82 3.69 -7.70
N THR A 106 6.48 3.71 -8.84
CA THR A 106 5.96 4.29 -10.06
C THR A 106 6.05 3.30 -11.21
N ILE A 107 5.14 3.43 -12.18
CA ILE A 107 5.14 2.55 -13.34
C ILE A 107 6.39 2.72 -14.23
N TYR A 108 7.04 3.88 -14.14
CA TYR A 108 8.19 4.22 -14.98
C TYR A 108 9.54 3.86 -14.36
N SER A 109 9.69 4.05 -13.06
CA SER A 109 10.96 3.86 -12.34
C SER A 109 11.00 2.62 -11.46
N GLY A 110 9.90 1.87 -11.41
CA GLY A 110 9.79 0.71 -10.55
C GLY A 110 9.62 1.06 -9.08
N GLU A 111 10.14 0.22 -8.21
CA GLU A 111 9.98 0.31 -6.77
C GLU A 111 11.34 0.44 -6.08
N VAL A 112 11.39 1.33 -5.10
CA VAL A 112 12.50 1.45 -4.16
C VAL A 112 12.01 1.01 -2.79
N TYR A 113 12.65 -0.01 -2.24
CA TYR A 113 12.28 -0.62 -0.97
C TYR A 113 13.40 -0.48 0.05
N ASN A 114 13.05 -0.11 1.28
CA ASN A 114 13.99 -0.05 2.40
C ASN A 114 13.39 -0.77 3.62
N ALA A 115 13.93 -1.94 3.93
CA ALA A 115 13.46 -2.80 5.03
C ALA A 115 13.57 -2.15 6.42
N ASN A 116 14.39 -1.12 6.59
CA ASN A 116 14.50 -0.41 7.88
C ASN A 116 13.20 0.32 8.28
N TYR A 117 12.30 0.56 7.33
CA TYR A 117 10.98 1.15 7.58
C TYR A 117 9.87 0.11 7.74
N GLU A 118 10.19 -1.17 7.78
CA GLU A 118 9.19 -2.19 8.06
C GLU A 118 8.59 -2.02 9.45
N CYS A 119 7.26 -1.99 9.48
CA CYS A 119 6.46 -2.05 10.69
C CYS A 119 5.43 -3.17 10.51
N PRO A 120 5.75 -4.41 10.86
CA PRO A 120 4.88 -5.57 10.61
C PRO A 120 3.49 -5.44 11.21
N GLU A 121 3.36 -4.62 12.26
CA GLU A 121 2.11 -4.45 13.01
C GLU A 121 1.26 -3.26 12.53
N TRP A 122 1.68 -2.54 11.49
CA TRP A 122 1.05 -1.29 11.05
C TRP A 122 -0.47 -1.37 10.80
N ASN A 123 -0.98 -2.55 10.49
CA ASN A 123 -2.37 -2.83 10.17
C ASN A 123 -3.03 -3.82 11.16
N LEU A 124 -2.49 -3.94 12.37
CA LEU A 124 -3.05 -4.74 13.45
C LEU A 124 -3.75 -3.86 14.49
N PRO A 125 -4.83 -4.36 15.14
CA PRO A 125 -5.46 -3.66 16.25
C PRO A 125 -4.46 -3.41 17.38
N GLY A 126 -4.47 -2.19 17.92
CA GLY A 126 -3.58 -1.79 19.01
C GLY A 126 -2.17 -1.37 18.57
N CYS A 127 -1.89 -1.29 17.29
CA CYS A 127 -0.63 -0.71 16.82
C CYS A 127 -0.51 0.72 17.32
N ALA A 128 0.47 0.96 18.16
CA ALA A 128 0.77 2.28 18.71
C ALA A 128 1.77 3.00 17.79
N PHE A 129 1.26 3.82 16.88
CA PHE A 129 2.10 4.81 16.23
C PHE A 129 2.39 5.95 17.19
N GLU A 130 3.65 6.33 17.36
CA GLU A 130 4.04 7.46 18.18
C GLU A 130 3.57 8.77 17.54
N LYS A 131 2.58 9.41 18.16
CA LYS A 131 2.00 10.68 17.69
C LYS A 131 2.88 11.93 17.93
N ASN A 132 4.11 11.77 18.37
CA ASN A 132 4.93 12.86 18.89
C ASN A 132 6.05 13.36 17.95
N VAL A 133 5.90 13.23 16.66
CA VAL A 133 6.83 13.90 15.74
C VAL A 133 6.34 15.32 15.49
N PRO A 134 7.18 16.36 15.71
CA PRO A 134 6.77 17.74 15.52
C PRO A 134 6.29 17.96 14.10
N LYS A 135 5.15 18.67 13.96
CA LYS A 135 4.56 19.08 12.68
C LYS A 135 5.57 19.87 11.84
N ARG A 136 6.45 19.20 11.14
CA ARG A 136 7.34 19.84 10.15
C ARG A 136 6.66 19.79 8.79
N ARG A 137 6.72 20.91 8.08
CA ARG A 137 6.18 21.06 6.73
C ARG A 137 6.65 19.90 5.83
N TRP A 138 5.75 19.25 5.16
CA TRP A 138 5.92 18.13 4.25
C TRP A 138 7.06 18.29 3.23
N THR A 139 7.23 19.49 2.68
CA THR A 139 8.28 19.82 1.72
C THR A 139 9.70 19.71 2.29
N LEU A 140 9.88 19.86 3.59
CA LEU A 140 11.17 19.72 4.25
C LEU A 140 11.52 18.27 4.56
N PHE A 141 10.53 17.40 4.63
CA PHE A 141 10.71 16.01 5.06
C PHE A 141 11.27 15.12 3.95
N CYS A 142 10.78 15.25 2.73
CA CYS A 142 11.30 14.51 1.58
C CYS A 142 12.70 14.95 1.14
N ASP A 143 13.05 16.23 1.36
CA ASP A 143 14.35 16.78 0.99
C ASP A 143 15.41 16.61 2.09
N SER A 144 14.99 16.32 3.34
CA SER A 144 15.89 16.22 4.50
C SER A 144 16.13 14.81 5.01
N LEU A 145 15.48 13.80 4.41
CA LEU A 145 15.81 12.42 4.74
C LEU A 145 17.25 12.13 4.31
N PRO A 146 18.07 11.54 5.19
CA PRO A 146 19.38 11.07 4.83
C PRO A 146 19.24 10.15 3.61
N ARG A 147 20.03 10.41 2.58
CA ARG A 147 19.95 9.62 1.33
C ARG A 147 20.45 8.19 1.50
N ARG A 148 21.12 7.92 2.62
CA ARG A 148 21.68 6.61 2.95
C ARG A 148 21.41 6.28 4.42
N PRO A 149 20.98 5.04 4.73
CA PRO A 149 20.76 4.57 6.10
C PRO A 149 22.01 4.67 7.00
N GLU A 150 23.17 4.52 6.42
CA GLU A 150 24.46 4.60 7.09
C GLU A 150 24.78 5.99 7.66
N ASP A 151 24.14 7.06 7.13
CA ASP A 151 24.38 8.43 7.56
C ASP A 151 23.75 8.74 8.94
N ASN A 152 22.65 8.06 9.30
CA ASN A 152 22.04 8.16 10.62
C ASN A 152 21.00 7.05 10.89
N PRO A 153 21.42 5.85 11.33
CA PRO A 153 20.52 4.69 11.53
C PRO A 153 19.47 4.92 12.63
N GLU A 154 19.78 5.70 13.68
CA GLU A 154 18.82 5.98 14.75
C GLU A 154 17.67 6.85 14.26
N GLN A 155 17.97 7.85 13.43
CA GLN A 155 16.97 8.71 12.83
C GLN A 155 16.04 7.92 11.90
N PHE A 156 16.55 6.93 11.16
CA PHE A 156 15.75 6.05 10.32
C PHE A 156 14.78 5.19 11.13
N ALA A 157 15.23 4.62 12.25
CA ALA A 157 14.37 3.82 13.12
C ALA A 157 13.25 4.66 13.76
N GLU A 158 13.52 5.91 14.12
CA GLU A 158 12.53 6.85 14.65
C GLU A 158 11.47 7.21 13.60
N PHE A 159 11.87 7.41 12.34
CA PHE A 159 10.95 7.74 11.24
C PHE A 159 10.02 6.58 10.84
N GLY A 160 10.46 5.34 10.91
CA GLY A 160 9.62 4.18 10.58
C GLY A 160 8.43 3.99 11.52
N ARG A 161 8.47 4.61 12.71
CA ARG A 161 7.36 4.60 13.69
C ARG A 161 6.60 5.91 13.78
N ALA A 162 7.08 6.95 13.11
CA ALA A 162 6.44 8.26 13.10
C ALA A 162 5.13 8.22 12.32
N CYS A 163 4.08 8.78 12.88
CA CYS A 163 2.84 8.98 12.16
C CYS A 163 2.48 10.46 12.05
N PHE A 164 1.76 10.78 10.99
CA PHE A 164 1.41 12.14 10.61
C PHE A 164 -0.09 12.26 10.39
N ASP A 165 -0.60 13.48 10.54
CA ASP A 165 -1.99 13.77 10.24
C ASP A 165 -2.23 13.70 8.72
N VAL A 166 -3.33 13.09 8.32
CA VAL A 166 -3.79 13.04 6.93
C VAL A 166 -4.41 14.40 6.54
N MET A 167 -4.24 14.79 5.29
CA MET A 167 -4.88 15.97 4.74
C MET A 167 -5.99 15.58 3.77
N GLU A 168 -7.08 16.34 3.79
CA GLU A 168 -8.10 16.26 2.76
C GLU A 168 -7.62 16.96 1.49
N LEU A 169 -7.69 16.26 0.37
CA LEU A 169 -7.37 16.80 -0.94
C LEU A 169 -8.64 16.94 -1.79
N PRO A 170 -8.71 17.95 -2.67
CA PRO A 170 -9.81 18.05 -3.63
C PRO A 170 -9.98 16.78 -4.46
N ALA A 171 -11.22 16.41 -4.72
CA ALA A 171 -11.51 15.30 -5.62
C ALA A 171 -10.95 15.61 -7.04
N PRO A 172 -10.52 14.58 -7.79
CA PRO A 172 -9.94 14.78 -9.12
C PRO A 172 -10.94 15.24 -10.20
N GLY A 173 -12.21 15.37 -9.85
CA GLY A 173 -13.25 15.89 -10.74
C GLY A 173 -13.99 14.84 -11.57
N GLY A 174 -13.43 13.68 -11.76
CA GLY A 174 -14.05 12.57 -12.50
C GLY A 174 -15.19 11.89 -11.75
N VAL A 175 -16.07 11.22 -12.48
CA VAL A 175 -17.17 10.43 -11.90
C VAL A 175 -16.62 9.17 -11.26
N LEU A 176 -17.01 8.92 -10.00
CA LEU A 176 -16.68 7.70 -9.30
C LEU A 176 -17.48 6.53 -9.87
N CYS A 177 -16.81 5.51 -10.38
CA CYS A 177 -17.44 4.34 -10.99
C CYS A 177 -16.72 3.05 -10.65
N SER A 178 -17.44 1.94 -10.67
CA SER A 178 -16.84 0.62 -10.44
C SER A 178 -15.86 0.28 -11.55
N GLN A 179 -14.74 -0.31 -11.19
CA GLN A 179 -13.83 -0.88 -12.17
C GLN A 179 -14.52 -2.02 -12.91
N MET A 180 -14.61 -1.91 -14.25
CA MET A 180 -15.26 -2.88 -15.11
C MET A 180 -14.27 -3.81 -15.81
N MET A 181 -12.98 -3.47 -15.82
CA MET A 181 -11.95 -4.31 -16.41
C MET A 181 -11.62 -5.47 -15.48
N GLU A 182 -11.19 -6.55 -16.09
CA GLU A 182 -10.66 -7.68 -15.33
C GLU A 182 -9.46 -7.23 -14.49
N PRO A 183 -9.40 -7.65 -13.22
CA PRO A 183 -8.29 -7.30 -12.34
C PRO A 183 -7.02 -8.06 -12.73
N ILE A 184 -5.88 -7.45 -12.52
CA ILE A 184 -4.58 -8.10 -12.62
C ILE A 184 -4.42 -9.04 -11.43
N ARG A 185 -4.07 -10.30 -11.70
CA ARG A 185 -3.86 -11.33 -10.67
C ARG A 185 -2.63 -12.16 -10.98
N GLU A 186 -2.07 -12.80 -9.96
CA GLU A 186 -1.08 -13.85 -10.14
C GLU A 186 -1.77 -15.08 -10.74
N MET A 187 -1.57 -15.32 -12.04
CA MET A 187 -2.20 -16.43 -12.76
C MET A 187 -1.32 -17.69 -12.72
N ARG A 188 0.00 -17.51 -12.71
CA ARG A 188 0.98 -18.59 -12.79
C ARG A 188 2.32 -18.15 -12.24
N GLN A 189 3.04 -19.08 -11.61
CA GLN A 189 4.43 -18.89 -11.19
C GLN A 189 5.36 -19.65 -12.12
N PHE A 190 6.44 -18.99 -12.55
CA PHE A 190 7.50 -19.59 -13.35
C PHE A 190 8.77 -19.69 -12.50
N LYS A 191 9.47 -20.82 -12.64
CA LYS A 191 10.83 -20.97 -12.11
C LYS A 191 11.81 -20.72 -13.25
N PRO A 192 12.98 -20.12 -12.96
CA PRO A 192 14.03 -20.03 -13.97
C PRO A 192 14.42 -21.42 -14.48
N VAL A 193 14.59 -21.55 -15.78
CA VAL A 193 15.12 -22.77 -16.43
C VAL A 193 16.64 -22.78 -16.39
N SER A 194 17.27 -21.60 -16.34
CA SER A 194 18.71 -21.46 -16.15
C SER A 194 19.09 -20.18 -15.41
N MET A 195 20.29 -20.17 -14.83
CA MET A 195 20.89 -19.00 -14.19
C MET A 195 22.35 -18.91 -14.62
N THR A 196 22.75 -17.77 -15.15
CA THR A 196 24.12 -17.52 -15.59
C THR A 196 24.69 -16.32 -14.84
N ARG A 197 25.89 -16.49 -14.29
CA ARG A 197 26.65 -15.36 -13.71
C ARG A 197 27.50 -14.73 -14.80
N LEU A 198 27.34 -13.43 -14.99
CA LEU A 198 28.14 -12.64 -15.93
C LEU A 198 29.50 -12.27 -15.34
N PRO A 199 30.50 -11.91 -16.17
CA PRO A 199 31.85 -11.51 -15.72
C PRO A 199 31.83 -10.29 -14.79
N ASP A 200 30.86 -9.40 -14.92
CA ASP A 200 30.66 -8.22 -14.07
C ASP A 200 29.97 -8.52 -12.72
N GLY A 201 29.74 -9.81 -12.42
CA GLY A 201 29.14 -10.28 -11.18
C GLY A 201 27.62 -10.31 -11.17
N LYS A 202 26.94 -9.84 -12.20
CA LYS A 202 25.47 -9.90 -12.32
C LYS A 202 24.99 -11.30 -12.64
N TYR A 203 23.72 -11.57 -12.30
CA TYR A 203 23.06 -12.82 -12.58
C TYR A 203 21.94 -12.61 -13.58
N VAL A 204 21.89 -13.45 -14.62
CA VAL A 204 20.80 -13.52 -15.59
C VAL A 204 19.98 -14.79 -15.31
N PHE A 205 18.69 -14.60 -15.12
CA PHE A 205 17.74 -15.70 -14.93
C PHE A 205 16.90 -15.84 -16.20
N ASP A 206 17.02 -16.99 -16.85
CA ASP A 206 16.22 -17.31 -18.03
C ASP A 206 14.98 -18.12 -17.59
N PHE A 207 13.80 -17.67 -17.96
CA PHE A 207 12.54 -18.35 -17.65
C PHE A 207 12.01 -19.19 -18.82
N GLY A 208 12.75 -19.27 -19.94
CA GLY A 208 12.41 -20.08 -21.11
C GLY A 208 11.26 -19.54 -21.94
N GLN A 209 10.64 -18.42 -21.53
CA GLN A 209 9.56 -17.78 -22.28
C GLN A 209 9.42 -16.29 -21.90
N ASN A 210 8.81 -15.52 -22.79
CA ASN A 210 8.44 -14.16 -22.53
C ASN A 210 7.09 -14.10 -21.78
N PHE A 211 6.98 -13.25 -20.77
CA PHE A 211 5.74 -13.02 -20.01
C PHE A 211 5.73 -11.62 -19.38
N ALA A 212 4.55 -11.12 -19.09
CA ALA A 212 4.36 -9.98 -18.22
C ALA A 212 4.15 -10.47 -16.78
N GLY A 213 4.89 -9.92 -15.82
CA GLY A 213 4.79 -10.39 -14.44
C GLY A 213 5.65 -9.60 -13.46
N VAL A 214 5.66 -10.08 -12.22
CA VAL A 214 6.48 -9.55 -11.13
C VAL A 214 7.50 -10.60 -10.70
N ILE A 215 8.62 -10.14 -10.16
CA ILE A 215 9.68 -11.03 -9.67
C ILE A 215 9.47 -11.27 -8.18
N ARG A 216 9.54 -12.55 -7.77
CA ARG A 216 9.63 -12.92 -6.36
C ARG A 216 11.04 -13.40 -6.06
N ILE A 217 11.75 -12.63 -5.24
CA ILE A 217 13.13 -12.95 -4.85
C ILE A 217 13.21 -13.10 -3.32
N ARG A 218 14.03 -14.04 -2.85
CA ARG A 218 14.38 -14.16 -1.45
C ARG A 218 15.86 -13.84 -1.30
N LEU A 219 16.14 -12.77 -0.59
CA LEU A 219 17.48 -12.30 -0.31
C LEU A 219 17.85 -12.62 1.14
N ARG A 220 19.13 -12.85 1.38
CA ARG A 220 19.73 -12.91 2.72
C ARG A 220 21.04 -12.16 2.66
N GLY A 221 21.27 -11.27 3.60
CA GLY A 221 22.49 -10.47 3.70
C GLY A 221 22.58 -9.85 5.09
N GLU A 222 23.72 -9.30 5.41
CA GLU A 222 23.88 -8.49 6.61
C GLU A 222 23.16 -7.14 6.41
N PRO A 223 22.70 -6.50 7.48
CA PRO A 223 22.14 -5.15 7.39
C PRO A 223 23.14 -4.20 6.70
N TYR A 224 22.64 -3.37 5.80
CA TYR A 224 23.42 -2.35 5.07
C TYR A 224 24.47 -2.88 4.07
N THR A 225 24.32 -4.11 3.58
CA THR A 225 25.17 -4.67 2.49
C THR A 225 24.52 -4.57 1.12
#